data_ca9225f6b581db1bf6938627dad4ae50
#
_entry.id   ca9225f6b581db1bf6938627dad4ae50
#
_cell.length_a   1.000
_cell.length_b   1.000
_cell.length_c   1.000
_cell.angle_alpha   90.00
_cell.angle_beta   90.00
_cell.angle_gamma   90.00
#
_symmetry.space_group_name_H-M   'P 1'
#
loop_
_entity.id
_entity.type
_entity.pdbx_description
1 polymer ?
#
loop_
_entity_poly.entity_id
_entity_poly.type
_entity_poly.pdbx_seq_one_letter_code
_entity_poly.pdbx_strand_id
1 'polypeptide(L)'
;MAIGRKRTIAEDFARKVIATYGTILADPPWRFTNRNGKIAPEHHRLRRYPTVTLEELLEIPVGSVAAEQSHMYLWVPNALLGEGLEAMSRWGFEYKTNIIWHKIRKDGGPDGRGVGFYFRNTTEMVIFGVRGKLRTLAPGRRQVNIIRARKREHSKKPDELYDIIEACSPGPYLELFARGKREGWTQWGNQVEDYEPDWPTYANHSGVSPAPLFNAKSSN
;
A
#
# COMPACT_ATOMS: atom_id res chain seq x y z
N MET A 1 39.45 -14.43 -0.49
CA MET A 1 38.01 -14.52 -0.81
C MET A 1 37.38 -13.16 -0.58
N ALA A 2 36.92 -12.48 -1.65
CA ALA A 2 36.26 -11.20 -1.53
C ALA A 2 34.91 -11.43 -0.84
N ILE A 3 34.71 -10.85 0.34
CA ILE A 3 33.41 -10.80 1.02
C ILE A 3 32.50 -9.96 0.13
N GLY A 4 31.60 -10.62 -0.60
CA GLY A 4 30.67 -9.95 -1.48
C GLY A 4 29.86 -8.93 -0.70
N ARG A 5 29.98 -7.65 -1.03
CA ARG A 5 29.19 -6.55 -0.46
C ARG A 5 27.71 -6.87 -0.62
N LYS A 6 26.98 -6.95 0.49
CA LYS A 6 25.54 -7.14 0.50
C LYS A 6 24.90 -5.94 -0.24
N ARG A 7 24.08 -6.21 -1.27
CA ARG A 7 23.40 -5.16 -2.04
C ARG A 7 22.44 -4.38 -1.16
N THR A 8 22.32 -3.09 -1.44
CA THR A 8 21.29 -2.25 -0.83
C THR A 8 19.92 -2.54 -1.48
N ILE A 9 18.86 -2.13 -0.80
CA ILE A 9 17.49 -2.23 -1.31
C ILE A 9 17.31 -1.43 -2.61
N ALA A 10 17.95 -0.26 -2.69
CA ALA A 10 17.93 0.60 -3.87
C ALA A 10 18.64 -0.05 -5.07
N GLU A 11 19.80 -0.70 -4.85
CA GLU A 11 20.53 -1.44 -5.88
C GLU A 11 19.73 -2.64 -6.41
N ASP A 12 19.00 -3.35 -5.53
CA ASP A 12 18.14 -4.47 -5.94
C ASP A 12 16.95 -3.98 -6.76
N PHE A 13 16.30 -2.89 -6.32
CA PHE A 13 15.22 -2.25 -7.05
C PHE A 13 15.64 -1.82 -8.46
N ALA A 14 16.70 -1.00 -8.56
CA ALA A 14 17.17 -0.47 -9.85
C ALA A 14 17.53 -1.55 -10.85
N ARG A 15 17.96 -2.72 -10.38
CA ARG A 15 18.29 -3.86 -11.24
C ARG A 15 17.06 -4.63 -11.74
N LYS A 16 16.03 -4.75 -10.89
CA LYS A 16 14.87 -5.63 -11.15
C LYS A 16 13.71 -4.90 -11.82
N VAL A 17 13.56 -3.61 -11.53
CA VAL A 17 12.45 -2.79 -12.01
C VAL A 17 12.98 -1.83 -13.08
N ILE A 18 12.79 -2.20 -14.33
CA ILE A 18 13.39 -1.49 -15.49
C ILE A 18 12.36 -0.88 -16.44
N ALA A 19 11.07 -1.23 -16.30
CA ALA A 19 10.01 -0.68 -17.13
C ALA A 19 9.49 0.66 -16.56
N THR A 20 8.67 1.37 -17.34
CA THR A 20 8.01 2.61 -16.92
C THR A 20 6.54 2.35 -16.59
N TYR A 21 6.06 2.91 -15.47
CA TYR A 21 4.74 2.62 -14.93
C TYR A 21 3.87 3.87 -14.85
N GLY A 22 2.62 3.73 -15.25
CA GLY A 22 1.58 4.77 -15.12
C GLY A 22 1.03 4.85 -13.70
N THR A 23 1.11 3.77 -12.93
CA THR A 23 0.64 3.73 -11.55
C THR A 23 1.51 2.86 -10.67
N ILE A 24 1.83 3.36 -9.49
CA ILE A 24 2.66 2.69 -8.49
C ILE A 24 1.88 2.58 -7.18
N LEU A 25 1.78 1.36 -6.65
CA LEU A 25 1.30 1.06 -5.30
C LEU A 25 2.50 0.66 -4.44
N ALA A 26 2.61 1.18 -3.22
CA ALA A 26 3.65 0.80 -2.28
C ALA A 26 3.07 0.52 -0.88
N ASP A 27 3.51 -0.58 -0.25
CA ASP A 27 3.23 -0.92 1.15
C ASP A 27 4.55 -1.20 1.89
N PRO A 28 5.36 -0.17 2.18
CA PRO A 28 6.65 -0.36 2.81
C PRO A 28 6.53 -1.03 4.18
N PRO A 29 7.47 -1.92 4.54
CA PRO A 29 7.57 -2.46 5.89
C PRO A 29 8.14 -1.40 6.84
N TRP A 30 7.32 -0.41 7.17
CA TRP A 30 7.68 0.76 7.97
C TRP A 30 8.31 0.40 9.30
N ARG A 31 9.40 1.08 9.64
CA ARG A 31 10.05 0.96 10.92
C ARG A 31 9.55 2.02 11.89
N PHE A 32 8.94 1.57 12.99
CA PHE A 32 8.54 2.45 14.08
C PHE A 32 9.71 2.68 15.04
N THR A 33 10.17 3.91 15.19
CA THR A 33 11.16 4.31 16.19
C THR A 33 10.45 4.86 17.43
N ASN A 34 10.57 4.19 18.57
CA ASN A 34 10.07 4.71 19.83
C ASN A 34 11.11 5.59 20.50
N ARG A 35 10.78 6.85 20.75
CA ARG A 35 11.63 7.78 21.51
C ARG A 35 11.89 7.38 22.97
N ASN A 36 11.08 6.49 23.54
CA ASN A 36 11.08 6.15 24.97
C ASN A 36 11.66 4.77 25.31
N GLY A 37 12.30 4.08 24.39
CA GLY A 37 12.94 2.78 24.65
C GLY A 37 12.02 1.63 25.09
N LYS A 38 10.73 1.90 25.34
CA LYS A 38 9.72 0.86 25.64
C LYS A 38 9.25 0.26 24.33
N ILE A 39 9.39 -1.06 24.22
CA ILE A 39 8.91 -1.81 23.06
C ILE A 39 7.38 -1.77 23.10
N ALA A 40 6.77 -0.96 22.21
CA ALA A 40 5.33 -1.01 22.02
C ALA A 40 4.91 -2.41 21.54
N PRO A 41 3.69 -2.86 21.82
CA PRO A 41 3.20 -4.17 21.38
C PRO A 41 3.32 -4.40 19.86
N GLU A 42 3.31 -3.33 19.08
CA GLU A 42 3.58 -3.33 17.64
C GLU A 42 4.99 -3.84 17.30
N HIS A 43 5.99 -3.54 18.14
CA HIS A 43 7.38 -3.97 17.90
C HIS A 43 7.59 -5.48 18.07
N HIS A 44 6.79 -6.16 18.88
CA HIS A 44 6.80 -7.62 18.95
C HIS A 44 6.36 -8.28 17.63
N ARG A 45 5.54 -7.58 16.83
CA ARG A 45 5.10 -8.04 15.51
C ARG A 45 6.14 -7.77 14.42
N LEU A 46 6.91 -6.69 14.56
CA LEU A 46 7.97 -6.29 13.61
C LEU A 46 9.20 -7.20 13.64
N ARG A 47 9.40 -7.99 14.70
CA ARG A 47 10.49 -8.99 14.75
C ARG A 47 10.36 -10.11 13.70
N ARG A 48 9.22 -10.22 13.03
CA ARG A 48 8.96 -11.27 12.03
C ARG A 48 9.39 -10.91 10.63
N TYR A 49 9.61 -9.61 10.35
CA TYR A 49 9.94 -9.13 9.00
C TYR A 49 11.05 -8.09 9.08
N PRO A 50 12.02 -8.09 8.13
CA PRO A 50 12.96 -6.99 8.01
C PRO A 50 12.19 -5.71 7.73
N THR A 51 12.41 -4.68 8.57
CA THR A 51 11.84 -3.35 8.36
C THR A 51 12.84 -2.49 7.61
N VAL A 52 12.32 -1.52 6.84
CA VAL A 52 13.10 -0.54 6.09
C VAL A 52 13.13 0.76 6.89
N THR A 53 14.30 1.38 7.04
CA THR A 53 14.42 2.72 7.63
C THR A 53 13.90 3.76 6.65
N LEU A 54 13.61 4.98 7.15
CA LEU A 54 13.19 6.06 6.25
C LEU A 54 14.30 6.38 5.24
N GLU A 55 15.54 6.43 5.69
CA GLU A 55 16.71 6.71 4.84
C GLU A 55 16.81 5.70 3.69
N GLU A 56 16.74 4.41 4.00
CA GLU A 56 16.76 3.34 2.99
C GLU A 56 15.57 3.45 2.03
N LEU A 57 14.40 3.85 2.53
CA LEU A 57 13.19 4.03 1.72
C LEU A 57 13.36 5.21 0.75
N LEU A 58 13.92 6.34 1.21
CA LEU A 58 14.15 7.53 0.41
C LEU A 58 15.21 7.32 -0.69
N GLU A 59 16.12 6.38 -0.50
CA GLU A 59 17.16 6.03 -1.49
C GLU A 59 16.62 5.20 -2.66
N ILE A 60 15.44 4.57 -2.52
CA ILE A 60 14.85 3.78 -3.62
C ILE A 60 14.48 4.73 -4.77
N PRO A 61 15.00 4.53 -5.98
CA PRO A 61 14.80 5.46 -7.10
C PRO A 61 13.45 5.24 -7.80
N VAL A 62 12.34 5.31 -7.04
CA VAL A 62 10.99 5.05 -7.55
C VAL A 62 10.62 6.01 -8.69
N GLY A 63 11.07 7.26 -8.59
CA GLY A 63 10.82 8.27 -9.62
C GLY A 63 11.44 7.95 -10.98
N SER A 64 12.48 7.08 -11.04
CA SER A 64 13.13 6.69 -12.31
C SER A 64 12.27 5.74 -13.17
N VAL A 65 11.32 5.05 -12.54
CA VAL A 65 10.42 4.10 -13.21
C VAL A 65 8.98 4.61 -13.31
N ALA A 66 8.71 5.82 -12.81
CA ALA A 66 7.42 6.47 -12.91
C ALA A 66 7.31 7.21 -14.24
N ALA A 67 6.20 7.05 -14.97
CA ALA A 67 5.90 7.84 -16.15
C ALA A 67 5.82 9.34 -15.81
N GLU A 68 6.02 10.21 -16.80
CA GLU A 68 5.91 11.67 -16.63
C GLU A 68 4.55 12.10 -16.07
N GLN A 69 3.51 11.36 -16.45
CA GLN A 69 2.17 11.50 -15.89
C GLN A 69 1.79 10.18 -15.24
N SER A 70 1.78 10.15 -13.93
CA SER A 70 1.57 8.91 -13.18
C SER A 70 0.92 9.17 -11.82
N HIS A 71 0.34 8.11 -11.26
CA HIS A 71 -0.26 8.10 -9.95
C HIS A 71 0.54 7.25 -8.97
N MET A 72 0.53 7.64 -7.71
CA MET A 72 1.08 6.87 -6.61
C MET A 72 0.06 6.68 -5.50
N TYR A 73 0.01 5.46 -5.00
CA TYR A 73 -0.73 5.04 -3.82
C TYR A 73 0.26 4.49 -2.80
N LEU A 74 0.37 5.13 -1.65
CA LEU A 74 1.33 4.74 -0.62
C LEU A 74 0.61 4.44 0.69
N TRP A 75 0.67 3.18 1.15
CA TRP A 75 0.20 2.80 2.45
C TRP A 75 1.07 3.41 3.54
N VAL A 76 0.44 4.14 4.44
CA VAL A 76 1.14 4.83 5.53
C VAL A 76 0.41 4.57 6.85
N PRO A 77 1.11 4.10 7.89
CA PRO A 77 0.56 4.08 9.23
C PRO A 77 0.21 5.48 9.72
N ASN A 78 -0.89 5.64 10.45
CA ASN A 78 -1.33 6.96 10.93
C ASN A 78 -0.23 7.74 11.70
N ALA A 79 0.62 7.02 12.42
CA ALA A 79 1.72 7.62 13.19
C ALA A 79 2.92 8.08 12.35
N LEU A 80 3.01 7.65 11.10
CA LEU A 80 4.15 7.92 10.18
C LEU A 80 3.70 8.72 8.95
N LEU A 81 2.63 9.52 9.09
CA LEU A 81 2.13 10.33 7.99
C LEU A 81 3.19 11.32 7.45
N GLY A 82 3.99 11.91 8.35
CA GLY A 82 5.07 12.82 7.96
C GLY A 82 6.10 12.15 7.06
N GLU A 83 6.57 10.98 7.49
CA GLU A 83 7.52 10.14 6.74
C GLU A 83 6.94 9.67 5.40
N GLY A 84 5.64 9.35 5.38
CA GLY A 84 4.95 8.98 4.14
C GLY A 84 4.89 10.11 3.13
N LEU A 85 4.60 11.34 3.58
CA LEU A 85 4.59 12.53 2.72
C LEU A 85 5.99 12.86 2.20
N GLU A 86 7.03 12.71 3.05
CA GLU A 86 8.42 12.90 2.66
C GLU A 86 8.83 11.88 1.59
N ALA A 87 8.54 10.60 1.79
CA ALA A 87 8.83 9.55 0.81
C ALA A 87 8.13 9.82 -0.53
N MET A 88 6.84 10.15 -0.51
CA MET A 88 6.07 10.48 -1.71
C MET A 88 6.69 11.64 -2.48
N SER A 89 7.07 12.73 -1.78
CA SER A 89 7.72 13.89 -2.37
C SER A 89 9.10 13.53 -2.94
N ARG A 90 9.91 12.76 -2.21
CA ARG A 90 11.23 12.32 -2.65
C ARG A 90 11.19 11.46 -3.90
N TRP A 91 10.13 10.68 -4.06
CA TRP A 91 9.89 9.87 -5.26
C TRP A 91 9.32 10.65 -6.44
N GLY A 92 9.09 11.98 -6.27
CA GLY A 92 8.68 12.89 -7.33
C GLY A 92 7.16 12.97 -7.53
N PHE A 93 6.37 12.65 -6.50
CA PHE A 93 4.92 12.79 -6.52
C PHE A 93 4.43 13.88 -5.57
N GLU A 94 3.48 14.68 -6.05
CA GLU A 94 2.79 15.69 -5.24
C GLU A 94 1.56 15.07 -4.57
N TYR A 95 1.49 15.12 -3.23
CA TYR A 95 0.32 14.66 -2.49
C TYR A 95 -0.94 15.44 -2.91
N LYS A 96 -2.04 14.73 -3.13
CA LYS A 96 -3.32 15.33 -3.51
C LYS A 96 -4.44 14.99 -2.54
N THR A 97 -4.54 13.76 -2.08
CA THR A 97 -5.61 13.28 -1.20
C THR A 97 -5.23 11.91 -0.61
N ASN A 98 -6.17 11.27 0.07
CA ASN A 98 -5.98 9.95 0.63
C ASN A 98 -7.23 9.08 0.47
N ILE A 99 -7.04 7.77 0.66
CA ILE A 99 -8.10 6.78 0.83
C ILE A 99 -7.93 6.19 2.23
N ILE A 100 -9.01 6.11 2.97
CA ILE A 100 -9.01 5.55 4.33
C ILE A 100 -9.59 4.14 4.31
N TRP A 101 -8.84 3.18 4.79
CA TRP A 101 -9.39 1.89 5.14
C TRP A 101 -9.94 1.93 6.56
N HIS A 102 -11.27 1.93 6.66
CA HIS A 102 -11.97 1.75 7.93
C HIS A 102 -12.10 0.25 8.23
N LYS A 103 -11.40 -0.21 9.24
CA LYS A 103 -11.42 -1.61 9.69
C LYS A 103 -12.68 -1.86 10.49
N ILE A 104 -13.54 -2.73 9.98
CA ILE A 104 -14.82 -3.07 10.59
C ILE A 104 -14.81 -4.50 11.17
N ARG A 105 -15.66 -4.74 12.17
CA ARG A 105 -15.96 -6.05 12.71
C ARG A 105 -17.01 -6.77 11.84
N LYS A 106 -17.33 -8.01 12.24
CA LYS A 106 -18.36 -8.82 11.57
C LYS A 106 -19.76 -8.17 11.66
N ASP A 107 -20.03 -7.44 12.72
CA ASP A 107 -21.27 -6.67 12.95
C ASP A 107 -21.30 -5.30 12.28
N GLY A 108 -20.27 -4.96 11.48
CA GLY A 108 -20.13 -3.65 10.80
C GLY A 108 -19.63 -2.52 11.69
N GLY A 109 -19.50 -2.72 12.98
CA GLY A 109 -18.91 -1.74 13.90
C GLY A 109 -17.41 -1.59 13.73
N PRO A 110 -16.79 -0.53 14.29
CA PRO A 110 -15.35 -0.30 14.19
C PRO A 110 -14.55 -1.41 14.88
N ASP A 111 -13.44 -1.86 14.27
CA ASP A 111 -12.54 -2.84 14.90
C ASP A 111 -11.66 -2.18 15.97
N GLY A 112 -12.17 -2.07 17.19
CA GLY A 112 -11.47 -1.48 18.33
C GLY A 112 -10.30 -2.31 18.89
N ARG A 113 -9.90 -3.41 18.23
CA ARG A 113 -8.73 -4.24 18.60
C ARG A 113 -7.42 -3.70 18.03
N GLY A 114 -7.46 -2.58 17.32
CA GLY A 114 -6.27 -1.89 16.85
C GLY A 114 -5.41 -1.39 18.02
N VAL A 115 -4.10 -1.36 17.81
CA VAL A 115 -3.14 -0.81 18.77
C VAL A 115 -2.92 0.66 18.42
N GLY A 116 -2.85 1.50 19.42
CA GLY A 116 -2.55 2.93 19.26
C GLY A 116 -2.18 3.52 20.59
N PHE A 117 -1.22 4.44 20.61
CA PHE A 117 -0.72 5.03 21.84
C PHE A 117 -1.72 6.00 22.49
N TYR A 118 -2.37 6.81 21.67
CA TYR A 118 -3.40 7.77 22.13
C TYR A 118 -4.81 7.27 21.85
N PHE A 119 -5.06 6.83 20.63
CA PHE A 119 -6.36 6.29 20.21
C PHE A 119 -6.18 4.90 19.60
N ARG A 120 -7.19 4.04 19.76
CA ARG A 120 -7.22 2.74 19.09
C ARG A 120 -7.37 2.94 17.58
N ASN A 121 -6.35 2.56 16.81
CA ASN A 121 -6.34 2.72 15.35
C ASN A 121 -7.34 1.76 14.69
N THR A 122 -8.48 2.27 14.28
CA THR A 122 -9.48 1.56 13.47
C THR A 122 -9.33 1.83 11.99
N THR A 123 -8.37 2.67 11.63
CA THR A 123 -8.11 3.07 10.24
C THR A 123 -6.66 2.80 9.85
N GLU A 124 -6.44 2.61 8.55
CA GLU A 124 -5.16 2.78 7.87
C GLU A 124 -5.36 3.72 6.69
N MET A 125 -4.28 4.35 6.26
CA MET A 125 -4.33 5.38 5.23
C MET A 125 -3.50 4.96 4.02
N VAL A 126 -4.07 5.21 2.84
CA VAL A 126 -3.33 5.26 1.57
C VAL A 126 -3.27 6.71 1.15
N ILE A 127 -2.10 7.31 1.13
CA ILE A 127 -1.93 8.64 0.55
C ILE A 127 -1.81 8.51 -0.97
N PHE A 128 -2.46 9.45 -1.67
CA PHE A 128 -2.50 9.49 -3.13
C PHE A 128 -1.72 10.69 -3.64
N GLY A 129 -0.79 10.44 -4.53
CA GLY A 129 0.05 11.45 -5.17
C GLY A 129 -0.03 11.40 -6.68
N VAL A 130 0.28 12.52 -7.30
CA VAL A 130 0.29 12.70 -8.75
C VAL A 130 1.63 13.24 -9.20
N ARG A 131 2.17 12.67 -10.27
CA ARG A 131 3.27 13.23 -11.03
C ARG A 131 2.72 13.81 -12.33
N GLY A 132 3.13 15.03 -12.70
CA GLY A 132 2.59 15.73 -13.83
C GLY A 132 1.18 16.28 -13.59
N LYS A 133 0.31 16.24 -14.62
CA LYS A 133 -1.04 16.80 -14.57
C LYS A 133 -2.15 15.77 -14.80
N LEU A 134 -1.93 14.55 -14.35
CA LEU A 134 -2.86 13.43 -14.55
C LEU A 134 -4.03 13.52 -13.56
N ARG A 135 -5.26 13.54 -14.06
CA ARG A 135 -6.49 13.36 -13.26
C ARG A 135 -6.85 11.88 -13.18
N THR A 136 -7.59 11.49 -12.16
CA THR A 136 -8.19 10.16 -12.11
C THR A 136 -9.04 9.90 -13.36
N LEU A 137 -8.99 8.68 -13.86
CA LEU A 137 -9.75 8.27 -15.03
C LEU A 137 -11.26 8.31 -14.74
N ALA A 138 -12.06 8.54 -15.75
CA ALA A 138 -13.49 8.24 -15.72
C ALA A 138 -13.62 6.70 -15.89
N PRO A 139 -14.36 5.95 -15.12
CA PRO A 139 -15.41 6.27 -14.16
C PRO A 139 -14.94 6.53 -12.72
N GLY A 140 -13.66 6.36 -12.41
CA GLY A 140 -13.11 6.49 -11.05
C GLY A 140 -13.23 7.88 -10.42
N ARG A 141 -13.63 8.91 -11.19
CA ARG A 141 -13.84 10.30 -10.68
C ARG A 141 -14.93 10.45 -9.63
N ARG A 142 -15.80 9.46 -9.48
CA ARG A 142 -16.86 9.42 -8.45
C ARG A 142 -16.52 8.48 -7.30
N GLN A 143 -15.32 7.89 -7.31
CA GLN A 143 -14.89 6.98 -6.25
C GLN A 143 -14.77 7.74 -4.93
N VAL A 144 -15.45 7.22 -3.91
CA VAL A 144 -15.31 7.76 -2.55
C VAL A 144 -13.98 7.30 -1.95
N ASN A 145 -13.40 8.11 -1.10
CA ASN A 145 -12.09 7.88 -0.51
C ASN A 145 -12.14 7.03 0.79
N ILE A 146 -13.05 6.07 0.86
CA ILE A 146 -13.18 5.20 2.01
C ILE A 146 -13.41 3.75 1.56
N ILE A 147 -12.67 2.83 2.17
CA ILE A 147 -12.86 1.38 2.06
C ILE A 147 -13.33 0.89 3.43
N ARG A 148 -14.46 0.18 3.48
CA ARG A 148 -14.96 -0.47 4.68
C ARG A 148 -14.78 -1.97 4.53
N ALA A 149 -13.71 -2.50 5.12
CA ALA A 149 -13.38 -3.91 5.01
C ALA A 149 -12.93 -4.48 6.36
N ARG A 150 -13.18 -5.78 6.56
CA ARG A 150 -12.72 -6.49 7.74
C ARG A 150 -11.21 -6.68 7.67
N LYS A 151 -10.58 -6.59 8.83
CA LYS A 151 -9.20 -7.02 8.98
C LYS A 151 -9.08 -8.50 8.69
N ARG A 152 -8.21 -8.86 7.77
CA ARG A 152 -7.85 -10.23 7.40
C ARG A 152 -6.60 -10.66 8.16
N GLU A 153 -5.90 -11.69 7.72
CA GLU A 153 -4.64 -12.15 8.29
C GLU A 153 -3.58 -11.05 8.39
N HIS A 154 -2.51 -11.32 9.11
CA HIS A 154 -1.51 -10.31 9.44
C HIS A 154 -1.06 -9.44 8.25
N SER A 155 -1.22 -8.13 8.39
CA SER A 155 -0.78 -7.09 7.45
C SER A 155 -1.40 -7.13 6.05
N LYS A 156 -2.42 -7.97 5.82
CA LYS A 156 -3.09 -8.02 4.54
C LYS A 156 -4.00 -6.83 4.35
N LYS A 157 -3.78 -6.11 3.28
CA LYS A 157 -4.57 -4.95 2.87
C LYS A 157 -5.86 -5.41 2.14
N PRO A 158 -6.91 -4.58 2.10
CA PRO A 158 -8.13 -4.89 1.36
C PRO A 158 -7.88 -4.94 -0.15
N ASP A 159 -8.39 -5.99 -0.80
CA ASP A 159 -8.25 -6.17 -2.25
C ASP A 159 -9.04 -5.11 -3.04
N GLU A 160 -10.07 -4.54 -2.42
CA GLU A 160 -10.88 -3.44 -2.97
C GLU A 160 -10.02 -2.23 -3.38
N LEU A 161 -8.82 -2.06 -2.81
CA LEU A 161 -7.94 -0.99 -3.23
C LEU A 161 -7.42 -1.19 -4.65
N TYR A 162 -7.14 -2.43 -5.06
CA TYR A 162 -6.70 -2.68 -6.44
C TYR A 162 -7.78 -2.34 -7.46
N ASP A 163 -9.04 -2.70 -7.17
CA ASP A 163 -10.18 -2.37 -8.05
C ASP A 163 -10.33 -0.84 -8.19
N ILE A 164 -10.15 -0.11 -7.08
CA ILE A 164 -10.15 1.36 -7.09
C ILE A 164 -8.99 1.90 -7.94
N ILE A 165 -7.78 1.36 -7.77
CA ILE A 165 -6.60 1.79 -8.51
C ILE A 165 -6.81 1.57 -10.01
N GLU A 166 -7.24 0.38 -10.40
CA GLU A 166 -7.44 0.01 -11.81
C GLU A 166 -8.55 0.84 -12.48
N ALA A 167 -9.59 1.22 -11.72
CA ALA A 167 -10.64 2.12 -12.23
C ALA A 167 -10.22 3.60 -12.31
N CYS A 168 -9.32 4.03 -11.42
CA CYS A 168 -8.96 5.45 -11.28
C CYS A 168 -7.68 5.85 -12.01
N SER A 169 -6.82 4.89 -12.36
CA SER A 169 -5.44 5.17 -12.73
C SER A 169 -4.98 4.34 -13.92
N PRO A 170 -4.08 4.87 -14.77
CA PRO A 170 -3.62 4.14 -15.96
C PRO A 170 -2.57 3.09 -15.59
N GLY A 171 -2.57 1.97 -16.30
CA GLY A 171 -1.44 1.07 -16.34
C GLY A 171 -0.24 1.63 -17.15
N PRO A 172 0.86 0.88 -17.23
CA PRO A 172 1.16 -0.34 -16.49
C PRO A 172 1.25 -0.11 -14.98
N TYR A 173 0.97 -1.17 -14.19
CA TYR A 173 0.92 -1.12 -12.73
C TYR A 173 2.17 -1.76 -12.12
N LEU A 174 2.70 -1.11 -11.08
CA LEU A 174 3.81 -1.62 -10.26
C LEU A 174 3.40 -1.65 -8.80
N GLU A 175 3.61 -2.79 -8.14
CA GLU A 175 3.48 -2.91 -6.70
C GLU A 175 4.84 -3.09 -6.05
N LEU A 176 5.18 -2.16 -5.14
CA LEU A 176 6.41 -2.19 -4.35
C LEU A 176 6.16 -2.85 -2.99
N PHE A 177 7.12 -3.67 -2.55
CA PHE A 177 7.02 -4.46 -1.31
C PHE A 177 5.89 -5.49 -1.35
N ALA A 178 5.61 -5.98 -2.56
CA ALA A 178 4.55 -6.95 -2.81
C ALA A 178 4.76 -8.25 -2.04
N ARG A 179 3.62 -8.86 -1.66
CA ARG A 179 3.57 -10.14 -0.94
C ARG A 179 2.89 -11.24 -1.73
N GLY A 180 2.98 -11.21 -3.02
CA GLY A 180 2.35 -12.18 -3.90
C GLY A 180 2.29 -11.68 -5.32
N LYS A 181 1.75 -12.52 -6.21
CA LYS A 181 1.57 -12.18 -7.62
C LYS A 181 0.15 -11.75 -7.90
N ARG A 182 -0.02 -10.74 -8.74
CA ARG A 182 -1.30 -10.30 -9.26
C ARG A 182 -1.20 -10.16 -10.78
N GLU A 183 -2.16 -10.73 -11.49
CA GLU A 183 -2.25 -10.59 -12.94
C GLU A 183 -2.39 -9.10 -13.34
N GLY A 184 -1.70 -8.71 -14.41
CA GLY A 184 -1.69 -7.32 -14.89
C GLY A 184 -0.78 -6.36 -14.09
N TRP A 185 -0.11 -6.84 -13.04
CA TRP A 185 0.79 -6.06 -12.20
C TRP A 185 2.22 -6.58 -12.27
N THR A 186 3.18 -5.69 -12.28
CA THR A 186 4.57 -6.01 -11.95
C THR A 186 4.74 -5.90 -10.46
N GLN A 187 5.35 -6.89 -9.83
CA GLN A 187 5.61 -6.89 -8.40
C GLN A 187 7.09 -6.84 -8.11
N TRP A 188 7.46 -6.06 -7.10
CA TRP A 188 8.79 -6.06 -6.52
C TRP A 188 8.70 -6.10 -4.99
N GLY A 189 9.39 -7.04 -4.39
CA GLY A 189 9.44 -7.25 -2.94
C GLY A 189 10.19 -8.53 -2.59
N ASN A 190 10.58 -8.68 -1.34
CA ASN A 190 11.29 -9.86 -0.85
C ASN A 190 10.38 -11.08 -0.60
N GLN A 191 9.07 -10.91 -0.67
CA GLN A 191 8.07 -11.97 -0.42
C GLN A 191 7.22 -12.29 -1.65
N VAL A 192 7.58 -11.80 -2.82
CA VAL A 192 6.81 -12.03 -4.06
C VAL A 192 6.74 -13.51 -4.44
N GLU A 193 7.81 -14.27 -4.17
CA GLU A 193 7.89 -15.70 -4.50
C GLU A 193 7.54 -16.60 -3.31
N ASP A 194 7.60 -16.07 -2.08
CA ASP A 194 7.32 -16.82 -0.86
C ASP A 194 5.82 -16.87 -0.51
N TYR A 195 5.02 -16.06 -1.18
CA TYR A 195 3.59 -15.91 -0.90
C TYR A 195 2.77 -16.07 -2.17
N GLU A 196 2.31 -17.27 -2.43
CA GLU A 196 1.22 -17.50 -3.35
C GLU A 196 -0.09 -17.17 -2.64
N PRO A 197 -0.89 -16.21 -3.16
CA PRO A 197 -2.19 -15.95 -2.57
C PRO A 197 -3.06 -17.20 -2.72
N ASP A 198 -3.39 -17.82 -1.60
CA ASP A 198 -4.39 -18.88 -1.57
C ASP A 198 -5.78 -18.23 -1.67
N TRP A 199 -6.25 -18.06 -2.90
CA TRP A 199 -7.53 -17.45 -3.21
C TRP A 199 -8.74 -18.13 -2.55
N PRO A 200 -8.80 -19.46 -2.35
CA PRO A 200 -9.85 -20.09 -1.56
C PRO A 200 -9.87 -19.62 -0.10
N THR A 201 -8.72 -19.42 0.52
CA THR A 201 -8.62 -18.88 1.88
C THR A 201 -9.08 -17.43 1.94
N TYR A 202 -8.87 -16.66 0.87
CA TYR A 202 -9.36 -15.29 0.73
C TYR A 202 -10.88 -15.20 0.68
N ALA A 203 -11.55 -16.05 -0.10
CA ALA A 203 -12.99 -16.09 -0.22
C ALA A 203 -13.66 -16.49 1.11
N ASN A 204 -13.06 -17.41 1.86
CA ASN A 204 -13.62 -17.94 3.11
C ASN A 204 -13.55 -16.97 4.29
N HIS A 205 -12.60 -16.00 4.29
CA HIS A 205 -12.45 -15.05 5.37
C HIS A 205 -13.20 -13.73 5.16
N SER A 206 -13.56 -13.38 3.95
CA SER A 206 -14.29 -12.13 3.69
C SER A 206 -15.79 -12.22 3.96
N GLY A 207 -16.42 -13.38 3.77
CA GLY A 207 -17.86 -13.61 4.06
C GLY A 207 -18.85 -12.61 3.45
N VAL A 208 -18.33 -11.68 2.65
CA VAL A 208 -19.08 -10.63 1.97
C VAL A 208 -18.61 -10.65 0.54
N SER A 209 -19.48 -11.02 -0.37
CA SER A 209 -19.29 -10.71 -1.78
C SER A 209 -18.97 -9.22 -1.90
N PRO A 210 -18.00 -8.80 -2.70
CA PRO A 210 -17.80 -7.40 -2.95
C PRO A 210 -19.13 -6.81 -3.43
N ALA A 211 -19.69 -5.86 -2.68
CA ALA A 211 -20.80 -5.10 -3.19
C ALA A 211 -20.32 -4.48 -4.51
N PRO A 212 -21.10 -4.56 -5.59
CA PRO A 212 -20.69 -3.96 -6.85
C PRO A 212 -20.37 -2.50 -6.59
N LEU A 213 -19.18 -2.05 -7.04
CA LEU A 213 -18.67 -0.68 -6.86
C LEU A 213 -19.62 0.36 -7.48
N PHE A 214 -20.60 -0.08 -8.24
CA PHE A 214 -21.62 0.75 -8.87
C PHE A 214 -22.99 0.09 -8.74
N ASN A 215 -23.88 0.68 -7.93
CA ASN A 215 -25.31 0.49 -8.13
C ASN A 215 -25.66 1.17 -9.47
N ALA A 216 -25.68 0.42 -10.54
CA ALA A 216 -26.44 0.80 -11.71
C ALA A 216 -27.93 0.80 -11.29
N LYS A 217 -28.41 1.93 -10.81
CA LYS A 217 -29.85 2.15 -10.76
C LYS A 217 -30.32 2.14 -12.22
N SER A 218 -30.94 1.02 -12.59
CA SER A 218 -31.82 1.01 -13.75
C SER A 218 -32.84 2.13 -13.58
N SER A 219 -32.81 3.09 -14.47
CA SER A 219 -33.85 4.06 -14.70
C SER A 219 -35.13 3.30 -15.09
N ASN A 220 -36.17 3.48 -14.34
CA ASN A 220 -37.54 3.54 -14.83
C ASN A 220 -38.01 4.98 -14.75
#